data_86d70f28b9bf0cbe90d72ef32fd6d101
#
_entry.id   86d70f28b9bf0cbe90d72ef32fd6d101
#
_cell.length_a   1.000
_cell.length_b   1.000
_cell.length_c   1.000
_cell.angle_alpha   90.00
_cell.angle_beta   90.00
_cell.angle_gamma   90.00
#
_symmetry.space_group_name_H-M   'P 1'
#
loop_
_entity.id
_entity.type
_entity.pdbx_description
1 polymer ?
#
loop_
_entity_poly.entity_id
_entity_poly.type
_entity_poly.pdbx_seq_one_letter_code
_entity_poly.pdbx_strand_id
1 'polypeptide(L)'
;MKYKITIAFLLLNLFFIAGCSDYQEEFTFTGTVEEILVEEEMLVIKEYGGINKGRKDGNIYEIPVDDVERYSMGQKLEITVFSNTTADVWDLNNMKFDIKTVEN
;
A
#
# COMPACT_ATOMS: atom_id res chain seq x y z
N MET A 1 16.44 16.48 -36.94
CA MET A 1 15.85 15.17 -36.80
C MET A 1 16.00 14.61 -35.41
N LYS A 2 17.21 14.58 -34.89
CA LYS A 2 17.45 14.09 -33.53
C LYS A 2 16.70 14.91 -32.46
N TYR A 3 16.56 16.20 -32.72
CA TYR A 3 15.90 17.08 -31.74
C TYR A 3 14.41 16.81 -31.59
N LYS A 4 13.75 16.45 -32.66
CA LYS A 4 12.31 16.16 -32.61
C LYS A 4 12.02 14.91 -31.78
N ILE A 5 12.86 13.90 -31.93
CA ILE A 5 12.70 12.66 -31.19
C ILE A 5 12.91 12.90 -29.71
N THR A 6 13.92 13.71 -29.37
CA THR A 6 14.23 14.02 -27.97
C THR A 6 13.08 14.78 -27.31
N ILE A 7 12.49 15.72 -28.01
CA ILE A 7 11.38 16.50 -27.47
C ILE A 7 10.17 15.62 -27.22
N ALA A 8 9.85 14.74 -28.14
CA ALA A 8 8.73 13.81 -27.98
C ALA A 8 8.95 12.90 -26.79
N PHE A 9 10.18 12.47 -26.58
CA PHE A 9 10.52 11.62 -25.46
C PHE A 9 10.33 12.35 -24.13
N LEU A 10 10.73 13.61 -24.07
CA LEU A 10 10.55 14.41 -22.86
C LEU A 10 9.08 14.64 -22.53
N LEU A 11 8.26 14.86 -23.53
CA LEU A 11 6.83 15.01 -23.31
C LEU A 11 6.18 13.76 -22.76
N LEU A 12 6.61 12.60 -23.23
CA LEU A 12 6.14 11.32 -22.70
C LEU A 12 6.50 11.17 -21.24
N ASN A 13 7.70 11.55 -20.85
CA ASN A 13 8.13 11.48 -19.45
C ASN A 13 7.28 12.38 -18.55
N LEU A 14 6.91 13.54 -19.02
CA LEU A 14 6.05 14.44 -18.26
C LEU A 14 4.69 13.84 -17.99
N PHE A 15 4.12 13.16 -18.97
CA PHE A 15 2.86 12.46 -18.78
C PHE A 15 2.96 11.38 -17.72
N PHE A 16 4.05 10.63 -17.73
CA PHE A 16 4.28 9.60 -16.73
C PHE A 16 4.32 10.17 -15.34
N ILE A 17 5.05 11.25 -15.16
CA ILE A 17 5.18 11.89 -13.87
C ILE A 17 3.83 12.36 -13.36
N ALA A 18 3.02 12.96 -14.23
CA ALA A 18 1.69 13.42 -13.85
C ALA A 18 0.79 12.26 -13.43
N GLY A 19 0.88 11.12 -14.13
CA GLY A 19 0.08 9.94 -13.80
C GLY A 19 0.49 9.30 -12.48
N CYS A 20 1.77 9.43 -12.08
CA CYS A 20 2.27 8.82 -10.85
C CYS A 20 2.01 9.66 -9.62
N SER A 21 1.64 10.93 -9.77
CA SER A 21 1.51 11.85 -8.64
C SER A 21 0.18 11.77 -7.91
N ASP A 22 -0.74 10.93 -8.38
CA ASP A 22 -2.08 10.85 -7.80
C ASP A 22 -2.09 10.17 -6.43
N TYR A 23 -1.16 9.26 -6.19
CA TYR A 23 -1.09 8.52 -4.93
C TYR A 23 0.13 8.95 -4.14
N GLN A 24 -0.06 9.22 -2.87
CA GLN A 24 1.00 9.62 -1.96
C GLN A 24 1.04 8.67 -0.77
N GLU A 25 2.24 8.43 -0.27
CA GLU A 25 2.43 7.61 0.92
C GLU A 25 1.85 8.31 2.14
N GLU A 26 0.95 7.62 2.82
CA GLU A 26 0.33 8.13 4.04
C GLU A 26 1.08 7.67 5.29
N PHE A 27 1.31 6.35 5.39
CA PHE A 27 2.02 5.80 6.53
C PHE A 27 2.43 4.36 6.23
N THR A 28 3.36 3.86 7.05
CA THR A 28 3.80 2.47 7.01
C THR A 28 3.62 1.87 8.40
N PHE A 29 3.11 0.66 8.45
CA PHE A 29 2.98 -0.06 9.71
C PHE A 29 3.36 -1.52 9.54
N THR A 30 3.67 -2.18 10.67
CA THR A 30 3.88 -3.62 10.70
C THR A 30 2.68 -4.28 11.37
N GLY A 31 2.30 -5.43 10.89
CA GLY A 31 1.17 -6.14 11.41
C GLY A 31 1.26 -7.64 11.22
N THR A 32 0.35 -8.33 11.87
CA THR A 32 0.24 -9.79 11.81
C THR A 32 -1.06 -10.17 11.13
N VAL A 33 -1.01 -11.17 10.24
CA VAL A 33 -2.21 -11.67 9.58
C VAL A 33 -3.05 -12.42 10.61
N GLU A 34 -4.21 -11.86 10.93
CA GLU A 34 -5.15 -12.44 11.89
C GLU A 34 -6.19 -13.33 11.22
N GLU A 35 -6.56 -12.98 9.98
CA GLU A 35 -7.57 -13.72 9.24
C GLU A 35 -7.34 -13.54 7.75
N ILE A 36 -7.68 -14.57 6.98
CA ILE A 36 -7.60 -14.52 5.52
C ILE A 36 -9.01 -14.67 4.98
N LEU A 37 -9.51 -13.64 4.32
CA LEU A 37 -10.84 -13.61 3.73
C LEU A 37 -10.72 -13.99 2.26
N VAL A 38 -10.85 -15.28 1.96
CA VAL A 38 -10.57 -15.82 0.64
C VAL A 38 -11.53 -15.26 -0.41
N GLU A 39 -12.81 -15.23 -0.11
CA GLU A 39 -13.82 -14.79 -1.07
C GLU A 39 -13.73 -13.30 -1.37
N GLU A 40 -13.41 -12.51 -0.35
CA GLU A 40 -13.26 -11.07 -0.49
C GLU A 40 -11.89 -10.67 -1.01
N GLU A 41 -10.96 -11.60 -1.07
CA GLU A 41 -9.56 -11.35 -1.45
C GLU A 41 -8.92 -10.29 -0.56
N MET A 42 -9.09 -10.45 0.75
CA MET A 42 -8.57 -9.50 1.74
C MET A 42 -7.86 -10.21 2.88
N LEU A 43 -6.97 -9.48 3.52
CA LEU A 43 -6.33 -9.91 4.76
C LEU A 43 -6.81 -9.02 5.89
N VAL A 44 -7.05 -9.62 7.06
CA VAL A 44 -7.28 -8.88 8.29
C VAL A 44 -5.95 -8.80 9.02
N ILE A 45 -5.44 -7.59 9.19
CA ILE A 45 -4.10 -7.33 9.74
C ILE A 45 -4.23 -6.59 11.06
N LYS A 46 -3.53 -7.09 12.08
CA LYS A 46 -3.48 -6.42 13.38
C LYS A 46 -2.12 -5.76 13.54
N GLU A 47 -2.13 -4.45 13.74
CA GLU A 47 -0.93 -3.65 13.86
C GLU A 47 -0.17 -3.98 15.15
N TYR A 48 1.17 -4.04 15.08
CA TYR A 48 2.01 -4.19 16.25
C TYR A 48 3.26 -3.32 16.12
N GLY A 49 3.92 -3.06 17.24
CA GLY A 49 5.18 -2.29 17.25
C GLY A 49 5.03 -0.82 16.95
N GLY A 50 3.80 -0.33 16.84
CA GLY A 50 3.53 1.05 16.45
C GLY A 50 3.79 2.08 17.54
N ILE A 51 3.89 1.64 18.78
CA ILE A 51 4.07 2.55 19.92
C ILE A 51 5.34 3.38 19.76
N ASN A 52 6.42 2.76 19.31
CA ASN A 52 7.70 3.43 19.12
C ASN A 52 7.66 4.49 18.01
N LYS A 53 6.66 4.43 17.16
CA LYS A 53 6.48 5.36 16.06
C LYS A 53 5.29 6.31 16.27
N GLY A 54 4.76 6.34 17.49
CA GLY A 54 3.60 7.18 17.81
C GLY A 54 2.28 6.58 17.36
N ARG A 55 2.25 5.31 16.97
CA ARG A 55 1.04 4.62 16.56
C ARG A 55 0.60 3.65 17.65
N LYS A 56 -0.67 3.32 17.66
CA LYS A 56 -1.22 2.37 18.64
C LYS A 56 -1.10 0.94 18.12
N ASP A 57 -0.76 0.03 19.02
CA ASP A 57 -0.83 -1.40 18.72
C ASP A 57 -2.29 -1.85 18.74
N GLY A 58 -2.58 -2.91 18.00
CA GLY A 58 -3.88 -3.54 18.03
C GLY A 58 -4.91 -2.98 17.06
N ASN A 59 -4.56 -1.99 16.27
CA ASN A 59 -5.44 -1.53 15.21
C ASN A 59 -5.66 -2.65 14.20
N ILE A 60 -6.89 -2.80 13.74
CA ILE A 60 -7.26 -3.85 12.79
C ILE A 60 -7.56 -3.20 11.44
N TYR A 61 -6.96 -3.75 10.40
CA TYR A 61 -7.16 -3.28 9.03
C TYR A 61 -7.57 -4.43 8.13
N GLU A 62 -8.51 -4.18 7.24
CA GLU A 62 -8.84 -5.11 6.16
C GLU A 62 -8.17 -4.58 4.89
N ILE A 63 -7.25 -5.36 4.34
CA ILE A 63 -6.39 -4.92 3.24
C ILE A 63 -6.59 -5.85 2.04
N PRO A 64 -6.98 -5.30 0.88
CA PRO A 64 -7.15 -6.11 -0.32
C PRO A 64 -5.79 -6.59 -0.85
N VAL A 65 -5.76 -7.82 -1.35
CA VAL A 65 -4.56 -8.42 -1.94
C VAL A 65 -4.95 -9.15 -3.22
N ASP A 66 -3.99 -9.28 -4.12
CA ASP A 66 -4.25 -9.96 -5.40
C ASP A 66 -4.36 -11.47 -5.24
N ASP A 67 -3.60 -12.03 -4.31
CA ASP A 67 -3.52 -13.48 -4.14
C ASP A 67 -3.43 -13.81 -2.65
N VAL A 68 -4.57 -14.14 -2.06
CA VAL A 68 -4.63 -14.46 -0.63
C VAL A 68 -3.86 -15.73 -0.28
N GLU A 69 -3.65 -16.62 -1.26
CA GLU A 69 -2.94 -17.88 -1.03
C GLU A 69 -1.46 -17.70 -0.74
N ARG A 70 -0.92 -16.53 -1.07
CA ARG A 70 0.49 -16.21 -0.79
C ARG A 70 0.73 -15.90 0.68
N TYR A 71 -0.31 -15.77 1.48
CA TYR A 71 -0.20 -15.33 2.87
C TYR A 71 -0.65 -16.42 3.82
N SER A 72 -0.14 -16.37 5.05
CA SER A 72 -0.44 -17.35 6.09
C SER A 72 -0.86 -16.64 7.38
N MET A 73 -1.70 -17.32 8.14
CA MET A 73 -2.11 -16.85 9.47
C MET A 73 -0.89 -16.66 10.34
N GLY A 74 -0.85 -15.54 11.06
CA GLY A 74 0.27 -15.21 11.94
C GLY A 74 1.49 -14.64 11.24
N GLN A 75 1.47 -14.52 9.92
CA GLN A 75 2.59 -13.95 9.17
C GLN A 75 2.76 -12.48 9.49
N LYS A 76 4.00 -12.03 9.59
CA LYS A 76 4.32 -10.62 9.86
C LYS A 76 4.56 -9.90 8.56
N LEU A 77 3.92 -8.76 8.40
CA LEU A 77 4.00 -7.97 7.17
C LEU A 77 4.29 -6.51 7.50
N GLU A 78 5.04 -5.87 6.61
CA GLU A 78 5.19 -4.42 6.61
C GLU A 78 4.34 -3.86 5.49
N ILE A 79 3.45 -2.95 5.81
CA ILE A 79 2.47 -2.44 4.85
C ILE A 79 2.60 -0.93 4.75
N THR A 80 2.83 -0.45 3.53
CA THR A 80 2.85 0.97 3.22
C THR A 80 1.54 1.34 2.56
N VAL A 81 0.86 2.32 3.12
CA VAL A 81 -0.45 2.76 2.66
C VAL A 81 -0.30 4.02 1.83
N PHE A 82 -0.88 3.99 0.64
CA PHE A 82 -0.92 5.13 -0.27
C PHE A 82 -2.36 5.58 -0.47
N SER A 83 -2.57 6.89 -0.60
CA SER A 83 -3.89 7.45 -0.83
C SER A 83 -3.81 8.55 -1.88
N ASN A 84 -4.88 8.72 -2.66
CA ASN A 84 -4.98 9.80 -3.62
C ASN A 84 -5.93 10.91 -3.15
N THR A 85 -6.32 10.87 -1.89
CA THR A 85 -7.21 11.87 -1.31
C THR A 85 -6.60 12.46 -0.04
N THR A 86 -6.96 13.71 0.28
CA THR A 86 -6.54 14.35 1.52
C THR A 86 -7.52 14.09 2.66
N ALA A 87 -8.64 13.44 2.39
CA ALA A 87 -9.61 13.10 3.42
C ALA A 87 -9.04 12.01 4.33
N ASP A 88 -9.26 12.15 5.63
CA ASP A 88 -8.77 11.19 6.63
C ASP A 88 -9.81 10.08 6.79
N VAL A 89 -9.99 9.29 5.72
CA VAL A 89 -10.94 8.19 5.70
C VAL A 89 -10.28 6.95 5.10
N TRP A 90 -10.74 5.80 5.57
CA TRP A 90 -10.31 4.51 5.03
C TRP A 90 -11.22 4.15 3.86
N ASP A 91 -10.81 4.55 2.66
CA ASP A 91 -11.57 4.33 1.44
C ASP A 91 -10.72 3.56 0.44
N LEU A 92 -10.99 2.27 0.33
CA LEU A 92 -10.19 1.36 -0.49
C LEU A 92 -10.18 1.76 -1.97
N ASN A 93 -11.21 2.45 -2.45
CA ASN A 93 -11.26 2.88 -3.84
C ASN A 93 -10.21 3.95 -4.15
N ASN A 94 -9.72 4.64 -3.13
CA ASN A 94 -8.74 5.70 -3.25
C ASN A 94 -7.41 5.35 -2.59
N MET A 95 -7.16 4.07 -2.35
CA MET A 95 -5.98 3.62 -1.63
C MET A 95 -5.25 2.52 -2.38
N LYS A 96 -3.95 2.45 -2.16
CA LYS A 96 -3.10 1.36 -2.64
C LYS A 96 -2.20 0.91 -1.50
N PHE A 97 -1.76 -0.33 -1.57
CA PHE A 97 -0.95 -0.94 -0.51
C PHE A 97 0.27 -1.62 -1.11
N ASP A 98 1.41 -1.38 -0.48
CA ASP A 98 2.64 -2.10 -0.77
C ASP A 98 2.93 -3.00 0.41
N ILE A 99 3.00 -4.30 0.17
CA ILE A 99 3.08 -5.31 1.22
C ILE A 99 4.40 -6.04 1.09
N LYS A 100 5.17 -6.05 2.19
CA LYS A 100 6.44 -6.76 2.26
C LYS A 100 6.42 -7.75 3.41
N THR A 101 7.04 -8.91 3.20
CA THR A 101 7.20 -9.90 4.25
C THR A 101 8.29 -9.45 5.21
N VAL A 102 8.01 -9.56 6.50
CA VAL A 102 9.01 -9.28 7.55
C VAL A 102 9.61 -10.60 7.99
N GLU A 103 10.92 -10.71 7.86
CA GLU A 103 11.63 -11.89 8.33
C GLU A 103 12.08 -11.68 9.77
N ASN A 104 11.94 -12.74 10.57
CA ASN A 104 12.39 -12.73 11.96
C ASN A 104 13.79 -13.24 12.09
#